data_ef3f8bb9b1f3a626857e4d368df1bf0a
#
_entry.id   ef3f8bb9b1f3a626857e4d368df1bf0a
#
_cell.length_a   1.000
_cell.length_b   1.000
_cell.length_c   1.000
_cell.angle_alpha   90.00
_cell.angle_beta   90.00
_cell.angle_gamma   90.00
#
_symmetry.space_group_name_H-M   'P 1'
#
loop_
_entity.id
_entity.type
_entity.pdbx_description
1 polymer ?
#
loop_
_entity_poly.entity_id
_entity_poly.type
_entity_poly.pdbx_seq_one_letter_code
_entity_poly.pdbx_strand_id
1 'polypeptide(L)'
;VKWWQGVSLWWVVGGGTLAQSLVVVYPPPRHTTTSDRIFVIGTAPLGGDVLVNGKPIGRSEFGHFAPSFPLQLGKNQLRVSYGNEVIDLTIERQKPALPPPYPAQTVIKPPGELVCFSIPAPPGAAVEVTNGNWRMELSPVSQRSLPPNSAVLTHRATQGETVSLYQGCTRQAISGKYIYKIRMQNQIQTMPAPGALILREKFPTIVVTTDQAITRSGPGTDFSRLTPLPKGTQAVVTGQEGTWLRLEYGAWIEQKDTKTIERATPPHSRIRGISSRNRGGQTEVLFPLEVPVPISIRQEERKLILTLHNVTAQTDTIFLVENPVIDRLDFQQTQPDRVEYTLTMKTKQQWGYTTRYENNTLVLAIRHPSTRPKVLLDPGHGSKNDLGARGPNGYPEKDVTLVVATLLAKELQNKGIDVVLTRSGDEDLFPHQRAEMINQIAPTIALSIHYNALPDDGDAENTEGIGAFWYHPQSHALAKFLHDRLTDKLNRKSYGVFWHNLALTRPTIAPAVLLELGFMIHPREFAWIVDPKSQQQLAKVLAESITEWLSKSSF
;
A
#
# COMPACT_ATOMS: atom_id res chain seq x y z
N VAL A 1 11.96 -18.95 -44.24
CA VAL A 1 10.77 -18.89 -45.07
C VAL A 1 9.86 -17.81 -44.48
N LYS A 2 9.56 -16.83 -45.32
CA LYS A 2 8.73 -15.64 -45.03
C LYS A 2 7.34 -16.03 -44.49
N TRP A 3 6.90 -15.32 -43.43
CA TRP A 3 5.49 -14.91 -43.31
C TRP A 3 5.46 -13.59 -42.53
N TRP A 4 5.40 -12.49 -43.26
CA TRP A 4 4.88 -11.22 -42.81
C TRP A 4 3.36 -11.29 -42.99
N GLN A 5 2.61 -11.26 -41.92
CA GLN A 5 1.20 -10.86 -41.96
C GLN A 5 1.03 -9.63 -41.11
N GLY A 6 0.52 -8.59 -41.75
CA GLY A 6 0.36 -7.25 -41.20
C GLY A 6 -0.61 -7.23 -40.04
N VAL A 7 -0.15 -6.66 -38.95
CA VAL A 7 -1.03 -6.17 -37.88
C VAL A 7 -1.63 -4.87 -38.40
N SER A 8 -2.89 -4.91 -38.81
CA SER A 8 -3.70 -3.75 -39.07
C SER A 8 -3.86 -2.99 -37.75
N LEU A 9 -3.11 -1.89 -37.57
CA LEU A 9 -3.40 -0.91 -36.54
C LEU A 9 -4.78 -0.30 -36.85
N TRP A 10 -5.79 -0.77 -36.17
CA TRP A 10 -7.02 -0.04 -36.02
C TRP A 10 -6.68 1.17 -35.14
N TRP A 11 -6.55 2.33 -35.78
CA TRP A 11 -6.57 3.61 -35.08
C TRP A 11 -7.94 3.74 -34.43
N VAL A 12 -8.05 3.37 -33.16
CA VAL A 12 -9.13 3.88 -32.32
C VAL A 12 -8.81 5.37 -32.16
N VAL A 13 -9.49 6.18 -32.93
CA VAL A 13 -9.49 7.63 -32.78
C VAL A 13 -10.12 7.92 -31.43
N GLY A 14 -9.31 7.95 -30.39
CA GLY A 14 -9.64 8.44 -29.06
C GLY A 14 -9.66 9.97 -29.06
N GLY A 15 -10.32 10.57 -30.04
CA GLY A 15 -10.68 11.97 -29.97
C GLY A 15 -11.90 12.10 -29.05
N GLY A 16 -11.92 13.10 -28.19
CA GLY A 16 -13.06 13.43 -27.36
C GLY A 16 -14.31 13.62 -28.22
N THR A 17 -15.00 12.53 -28.53
CA THR A 17 -16.31 12.58 -29.18
C THR A 17 -17.24 13.20 -28.15
N LEU A 18 -17.81 14.38 -28.51
CA LEU A 18 -18.87 14.99 -27.73
C LEU A 18 -19.94 13.94 -27.46
N ALA A 19 -20.42 13.88 -26.24
CA ALA A 19 -21.47 12.93 -25.86
C ALA A 19 -22.70 13.15 -26.76
N GLN A 20 -23.24 12.05 -27.27
CA GLN A 20 -24.47 12.06 -28.05
C GLN A 20 -25.73 11.94 -27.18
N SER A 21 -25.58 11.51 -25.92
CA SER A 21 -26.62 11.30 -24.93
C SER A 21 -26.10 11.54 -23.52
N LEU A 22 -26.99 11.63 -22.54
CA LEU A 22 -26.66 11.69 -21.14
C LEU A 22 -26.05 10.34 -20.69
N VAL A 23 -24.85 10.38 -20.09
CA VAL A 23 -24.20 9.23 -19.48
C VAL A 23 -23.85 9.54 -18.04
N VAL A 24 -24.18 8.64 -17.11
CA VAL A 24 -23.71 8.66 -15.73
C VAL A 24 -22.85 7.41 -15.51
N VAL A 25 -21.58 7.61 -15.21
CA VAL A 25 -20.59 6.53 -15.04
C VAL A 25 -20.51 6.11 -13.57
N TYR A 26 -20.67 7.06 -12.67
CA TYR A 26 -20.66 6.84 -11.23
C TYR A 26 -21.63 7.76 -10.50
N PRO A 27 -22.31 7.30 -9.43
CA PRO A 27 -22.34 5.90 -8.97
C PRO A 27 -23.14 5.01 -9.94
N PRO A 28 -23.05 3.66 -9.79
CA PRO A 28 -23.95 2.77 -10.52
C PRO A 28 -25.41 3.02 -10.10
N PRO A 29 -26.41 2.58 -10.90
CA PRO A 29 -27.82 2.86 -10.63
C PRO A 29 -28.31 2.44 -9.23
N ARG A 30 -27.66 1.45 -8.63
CA ARG A 30 -27.83 1.05 -7.22
C ARG A 30 -26.46 1.01 -6.56
N HIS A 31 -26.27 1.82 -5.53
CA HIS A 31 -25.01 1.94 -4.81
C HIS A 31 -25.25 1.92 -3.29
N THR A 32 -24.31 1.32 -2.56
CA THR A 32 -24.33 1.31 -1.08
C THR A 32 -23.04 1.91 -0.57
N THR A 33 -23.15 2.84 0.37
CA THR A 33 -21.99 3.54 0.95
C THR A 33 -22.20 3.81 2.44
N THR A 34 -21.10 4.02 3.16
CA THR A 34 -21.11 4.57 4.52
C THR A 34 -20.83 6.07 4.55
N SER A 35 -20.43 6.63 3.42
CA SER A 35 -20.09 8.05 3.27
C SER A 35 -21.32 8.95 3.41
N ASP A 36 -21.13 10.14 3.97
CA ASP A 36 -22.18 11.14 4.14
C ASP A 36 -22.44 11.98 2.90
N ARG A 37 -21.67 11.76 1.85
CA ARG A 37 -21.76 12.41 0.54
C ARG A 37 -21.44 11.41 -0.56
N ILE A 38 -21.81 11.77 -1.79
CA ILE A 38 -21.42 11.06 -3.00
C ILE A 38 -21.27 12.04 -4.16
N PHE A 39 -20.27 11.85 -5.01
CA PHE A 39 -20.17 12.58 -6.26
C PHE A 39 -20.83 11.79 -7.42
N VAL A 40 -21.29 12.52 -8.43
CA VAL A 40 -21.93 11.94 -9.63
C VAL A 40 -21.10 12.31 -10.85
N ILE A 41 -20.43 11.31 -11.44
CA ILE A 41 -19.60 11.52 -12.64
C ILE A 41 -20.39 11.16 -13.89
N GLY A 42 -20.35 12.07 -14.87
CA GLY A 42 -21.00 11.82 -16.14
C GLY A 42 -20.67 12.85 -17.21
N THR A 43 -21.33 12.70 -18.32
CA THR A 43 -21.23 13.60 -19.47
C THR A 43 -22.56 13.73 -20.17
N ALA A 44 -22.79 14.88 -20.82
CA ALA A 44 -23.96 15.12 -21.66
C ALA A 44 -23.57 16.01 -22.85
N PRO A 45 -24.40 16.09 -23.91
CA PRO A 45 -24.19 16.99 -25.04
C PRO A 45 -24.04 18.44 -24.61
N LEU A 46 -23.33 19.27 -25.38
CA LEU A 46 -22.96 20.63 -24.98
C LEU A 46 -24.13 21.63 -24.90
N GLY A 47 -25.23 21.40 -25.59
CA GLY A 47 -26.41 22.27 -25.51
C GLY A 47 -27.27 21.95 -24.30
N GLY A 48 -27.98 22.94 -23.74
CA GLY A 48 -28.92 22.74 -22.63
C GLY A 48 -28.28 22.46 -21.28
N ASP A 49 -29.11 22.28 -20.24
CA ASP A 49 -28.67 22.06 -18.87
C ASP A 49 -28.79 20.59 -18.44
N VAL A 50 -27.82 20.11 -17.67
CA VAL A 50 -27.96 18.88 -16.89
C VAL A 50 -28.52 19.23 -15.53
N LEU A 51 -29.61 18.58 -15.14
CA LEU A 51 -30.24 18.79 -13.84
C LEU A 51 -30.07 17.59 -12.95
N VAL A 52 -29.78 17.83 -11.66
CA VAL A 52 -29.84 16.78 -10.62
C VAL A 52 -30.93 17.19 -9.63
N ASN A 53 -31.94 16.34 -9.48
CA ASN A 53 -33.16 16.65 -8.70
C ASN A 53 -33.79 18.00 -9.07
N GLY A 54 -33.82 18.30 -10.36
CA GLY A 54 -34.40 19.54 -10.92
C GLY A 54 -33.52 20.79 -10.78
N LYS A 55 -32.29 20.67 -10.24
CA LYS A 55 -31.34 21.79 -10.09
C LYS A 55 -30.22 21.67 -11.12
N PRO A 56 -29.88 22.76 -11.84
CA PRO A 56 -28.79 22.74 -12.81
C PRO A 56 -27.46 22.55 -12.12
N ILE A 57 -26.56 21.79 -12.77
CA ILE A 57 -25.18 21.53 -12.31
C ILE A 57 -24.15 22.11 -13.28
N GLY A 58 -22.96 22.44 -12.75
CA GLY A 58 -21.81 22.85 -13.55
C GLY A 58 -21.28 21.74 -14.44
N ARG A 59 -20.76 22.12 -15.63
CA ARG A 59 -20.11 21.21 -16.58
C ARG A 59 -18.83 21.83 -17.13
N SER A 60 -17.90 21.00 -17.54
CA SER A 60 -16.75 21.46 -18.33
C SER A 60 -17.18 21.85 -19.76
N GLU A 61 -16.28 22.51 -20.48
CA GLU A 61 -16.44 22.84 -21.90
C GLU A 61 -16.62 21.59 -22.81
N PHE A 62 -16.34 20.40 -22.28
CA PHE A 62 -16.53 19.10 -22.96
C PHE A 62 -17.84 18.40 -22.56
N GLY A 63 -18.67 19.04 -21.73
CA GLY A 63 -19.93 18.47 -21.24
C GLY A 63 -19.79 17.53 -20.04
N HIS A 64 -18.61 17.39 -19.46
CA HIS A 64 -18.34 16.53 -18.31
C HIS A 64 -18.73 17.21 -16.99
N PHE A 65 -19.18 16.41 -16.01
CA PHE A 65 -19.56 16.88 -14.68
C PHE A 65 -19.17 15.88 -13.58
N ALA A 66 -18.95 16.40 -12.36
CA ALA A 66 -18.64 15.59 -11.18
C ALA A 66 -19.13 16.21 -9.85
N PRO A 67 -20.37 16.76 -9.76
CA PRO A 67 -20.86 17.40 -8.55
C PRO A 67 -21.04 16.41 -7.41
N SER A 68 -20.93 16.90 -6.16
CA SER A 68 -21.08 16.12 -4.94
C SER A 68 -22.37 16.47 -4.20
N PHE A 69 -23.08 15.45 -3.69
CA PHE A 69 -24.38 15.55 -3.01
C PHE A 69 -24.33 14.95 -1.61
N PRO A 70 -24.95 15.59 -0.60
CA PRO A 70 -25.07 15.02 0.74
C PRO A 70 -26.07 13.85 0.74
N LEU A 71 -25.80 12.86 1.60
CA LEU A 71 -26.65 11.68 1.79
C LEU A 71 -27.19 11.60 3.21
N GLN A 72 -28.50 11.32 3.33
CA GLN A 72 -29.16 10.94 4.59
C GLN A 72 -28.99 9.43 4.83
N LEU A 73 -29.04 9.00 6.09
CA LEU A 73 -29.09 7.55 6.42
C LEU A 73 -30.30 6.91 5.75
N GLY A 74 -30.09 5.71 5.20
CA GLY A 74 -31.11 4.98 4.44
C GLY A 74 -31.05 5.33 2.93
N LYS A 75 -32.19 5.19 2.25
CA LYS A 75 -32.30 5.34 0.79
C LYS A 75 -32.35 6.82 0.38
N ASN A 76 -31.49 7.19 -0.55
CA ASN A 76 -31.45 8.48 -1.22
C ASN A 76 -31.71 8.28 -2.73
N GLN A 77 -32.49 9.17 -3.32
CA GLN A 77 -32.77 9.17 -4.77
C GLN A 77 -32.14 10.40 -5.40
N LEU A 78 -31.33 10.17 -6.44
CA LEU A 78 -30.81 11.23 -7.28
C LEU A 78 -31.32 10.99 -8.71
N ARG A 79 -32.03 11.99 -9.26
CA ARG A 79 -32.52 11.99 -10.63
C ARG A 79 -31.67 12.91 -11.46
N VAL A 80 -30.91 12.35 -12.39
CA VAL A 80 -30.10 13.11 -13.35
C VAL A 80 -30.87 13.21 -14.65
N SER A 81 -31.05 14.40 -15.18
CA SER A 81 -31.81 14.62 -16.42
C SER A 81 -31.14 15.60 -17.36
N TYR A 82 -31.32 15.37 -18.67
CA TYR A 82 -30.89 16.23 -19.77
C TYR A 82 -31.94 16.16 -20.88
N GLY A 83 -32.63 17.26 -21.14
CA GLY A 83 -33.79 17.24 -22.03
C GLY A 83 -34.84 16.24 -21.58
N ASN A 84 -35.15 15.26 -22.43
CA ASN A 84 -36.10 14.16 -22.13
C ASN A 84 -35.42 12.90 -21.56
N GLU A 85 -34.09 12.88 -21.49
CA GLU A 85 -33.34 11.74 -20.93
C GLU A 85 -33.28 11.83 -19.41
N VAL A 86 -33.54 10.72 -18.73
CA VAL A 86 -33.57 10.63 -17.27
C VAL A 86 -32.82 9.38 -16.80
N ILE A 87 -31.96 9.53 -15.82
CA ILE A 87 -31.27 8.44 -15.13
C ILE A 87 -31.56 8.56 -13.63
N ASP A 88 -32.23 7.57 -13.07
CA ASP A 88 -32.52 7.48 -11.63
C ASP A 88 -31.46 6.63 -10.92
N LEU A 89 -30.85 7.21 -9.87
CA LEU A 89 -29.85 6.57 -9.03
C LEU A 89 -30.43 6.36 -7.64
N THR A 90 -30.26 5.17 -7.10
CA THR A 90 -30.65 4.83 -5.72
C THR A 90 -29.39 4.56 -4.90
N ILE A 91 -29.11 5.43 -3.92
CA ILE A 91 -27.96 5.32 -3.03
C ILE A 91 -28.43 4.99 -1.63
N GLU A 92 -27.98 3.87 -1.08
CA GLU A 92 -28.29 3.47 0.29
C GLU A 92 -27.11 3.81 1.21
N ARG A 93 -27.28 4.85 2.05
CA ARG A 93 -26.28 5.15 3.07
C ARG A 93 -26.51 4.30 4.30
N GLN A 94 -25.52 3.50 4.65
CA GLN A 94 -25.51 2.64 5.85
C GLN A 94 -24.64 3.25 6.94
N LYS A 95 -24.92 2.91 8.19
CA LYS A 95 -23.99 3.20 9.29
C LYS A 95 -22.74 2.34 9.14
N PRO A 96 -21.56 2.87 9.47
CA PRO A 96 -20.34 2.05 9.57
C PRO A 96 -20.57 0.86 10.51
N ALA A 97 -20.02 -0.31 10.14
CA ALA A 97 -20.10 -1.48 10.99
C ALA A 97 -19.31 -1.24 12.30
N LEU A 98 -19.93 -1.55 13.42
CA LEU A 98 -19.24 -1.51 14.70
C LEU A 98 -18.27 -2.70 14.82
N PRO A 99 -17.10 -2.50 15.50
CA PRO A 99 -16.19 -3.60 15.74
C PRO A 99 -16.86 -4.70 16.57
N PRO A 100 -16.59 -5.99 16.29
CA PRO A 100 -17.11 -7.08 17.09
C PRO A 100 -16.55 -7.04 18.53
N PRO A 101 -17.22 -7.71 19.49
CA PRO A 101 -16.67 -7.88 20.84
C PRO A 101 -15.32 -8.61 20.80
N TYR A 102 -14.36 -8.15 21.61
CA TYR A 102 -13.07 -8.83 21.73
C TYR A 102 -13.13 -10.03 22.69
N PRO A 103 -12.52 -11.18 22.37
CA PRO A 103 -11.76 -11.46 21.16
C PRO A 103 -12.64 -11.73 19.94
N ALA A 104 -12.34 -11.04 18.83
CA ALA A 104 -13.05 -11.23 17.56
C ALA A 104 -12.72 -12.56 16.87
N GLN A 105 -11.54 -13.10 17.16
CA GLN A 105 -11.03 -14.39 16.69
C GLN A 105 -10.27 -15.07 17.85
N THR A 106 -9.86 -16.32 17.67
CA THR A 106 -9.10 -17.01 18.72
C THR A 106 -7.77 -16.30 18.97
N VAL A 107 -7.54 -15.98 20.24
CA VAL A 107 -6.31 -15.32 20.74
C VAL A 107 -5.59 -16.27 21.68
N ILE A 108 -4.27 -16.46 21.47
CA ILE A 108 -3.42 -17.26 22.34
C ILE A 108 -2.35 -16.34 22.92
N LYS A 109 -2.26 -16.29 24.25
CA LYS A 109 -1.32 -15.47 25.02
C LYS A 109 -0.67 -16.24 26.15
N PRO A 110 0.51 -15.82 26.65
CA PRO A 110 1.05 -16.34 27.87
C PRO A 110 0.18 -15.98 29.09
N PRO A 111 0.13 -16.82 30.14
CA PRO A 111 -0.51 -16.46 31.39
C PRO A 111 0.07 -15.17 31.98
N GLY A 112 -0.79 -14.33 32.56
CA GLY A 112 -0.38 -13.05 33.17
C GLY A 112 -0.11 -11.91 32.20
N GLU A 113 -0.20 -12.13 30.89
CA GLU A 113 -0.16 -11.03 29.91
C GLU A 113 -1.47 -10.21 30.00
N LEU A 114 -1.35 -8.89 29.77
CA LEU A 114 -2.50 -8.00 29.80
C LEU A 114 -3.49 -8.34 28.67
N VAL A 115 -4.75 -8.56 29.05
CA VAL A 115 -5.86 -8.76 28.12
C VAL A 115 -6.87 -7.64 28.32
N CYS A 116 -7.19 -6.92 27.25
CA CYS A 116 -8.20 -5.87 27.25
C CYS A 116 -9.45 -6.34 26.51
N PHE A 117 -10.54 -6.49 27.24
CA PHE A 117 -11.86 -6.82 26.68
C PHE A 117 -12.56 -5.54 26.27
N SER A 118 -13.24 -5.56 25.13
CA SER A 118 -13.93 -4.39 24.61
C SER A 118 -15.18 -4.77 23.81
N ILE A 119 -16.18 -3.91 23.86
CA ILE A 119 -17.42 -4.02 23.09
C ILE A 119 -18.03 -2.63 22.87
N PRO A 120 -18.55 -2.31 21.67
CA PRO A 120 -19.40 -1.14 21.49
C PRO A 120 -20.75 -1.38 22.17
N ALA A 121 -21.20 -0.39 22.96
CA ALA A 121 -22.50 -0.44 23.61
C ALA A 121 -23.10 0.99 23.70
N PRO A 122 -24.44 1.11 23.88
CA PRO A 122 -25.07 2.42 24.02
C PRO A 122 -24.53 3.21 25.20
N PRO A 123 -24.47 4.56 25.11
CA PRO A 123 -24.05 5.41 26.23
C PRO A 123 -24.93 5.18 27.48
N GLY A 124 -24.28 5.09 28.64
CA GLY A 124 -24.96 4.88 29.92
C GLY A 124 -25.34 3.42 30.22
N ALA A 125 -24.97 2.46 29.36
CA ALA A 125 -25.15 1.04 29.64
C ALA A 125 -24.20 0.59 30.78
N ALA A 126 -24.64 -0.39 31.60
CA ALA A 126 -23.73 -1.16 32.44
C ALA A 126 -23.27 -2.39 31.66
N VAL A 127 -21.98 -2.56 31.50
CA VAL A 127 -21.39 -3.62 30.66
C VAL A 127 -20.49 -4.52 31.51
N GLU A 128 -20.74 -5.81 31.44
CA GLU A 128 -19.96 -6.86 32.11
C GLU A 128 -19.51 -7.90 31.09
N VAL A 129 -18.28 -8.38 31.20
CA VAL A 129 -17.78 -9.54 30.46
C VAL A 129 -17.59 -10.71 31.41
N THR A 130 -18.02 -11.91 30.99
CA THR A 130 -18.04 -13.11 31.84
C THR A 130 -17.48 -14.33 31.11
N ASN A 131 -16.87 -15.25 31.89
CA ASN A 131 -16.48 -16.58 31.44
C ASN A 131 -16.64 -17.55 32.64
N GLY A 132 -17.73 -18.31 32.68
CA GLY A 132 -18.10 -19.10 33.86
C GLY A 132 -18.28 -18.21 35.11
N ASN A 133 -17.51 -18.47 36.16
CA ASN A 133 -17.53 -17.70 37.41
C ASN A 133 -16.64 -16.45 37.35
N TRP A 134 -15.78 -16.32 36.34
CA TRP A 134 -14.95 -15.13 36.14
C TRP A 134 -15.80 -14.02 35.54
N ARG A 135 -15.65 -12.81 36.07
CA ARG A 135 -16.37 -11.62 35.59
C ARG A 135 -15.54 -10.35 35.76
N MET A 136 -15.81 -9.38 34.91
CA MET A 136 -15.19 -8.05 34.96
C MET A 136 -16.18 -7.02 34.40
N GLU A 137 -16.34 -5.92 35.12
CA GLU A 137 -17.07 -4.74 34.65
C GLU A 137 -16.21 -3.96 33.67
N LEU A 138 -16.83 -3.40 32.63
CA LEU A 138 -16.20 -2.57 31.63
C LEU A 138 -16.63 -1.12 31.79
N SER A 139 -15.68 -0.21 31.69
CA SER A 139 -15.93 1.22 31.75
C SER A 139 -16.10 1.83 30.35
N PRO A 140 -16.97 2.83 30.21
CA PRO A 140 -17.13 3.52 28.93
C PRO A 140 -15.87 4.30 28.56
N VAL A 141 -15.40 4.11 27.34
CA VAL A 141 -14.30 4.86 26.73
C VAL A 141 -14.83 5.45 25.43
N SER A 142 -14.95 6.78 25.39
CA SER A 142 -15.30 7.45 24.13
C SER A 142 -14.14 7.36 23.18
N GLN A 143 -14.30 6.64 22.10
CA GLN A 143 -13.28 6.47 21.09
C GLN A 143 -13.76 7.04 19.75
N ARG A 144 -12.94 7.89 19.14
CA ARG A 144 -13.16 8.26 17.73
C ARG A 144 -12.66 7.15 16.83
N SER A 145 -13.47 6.72 15.88
CA SER A 145 -12.99 5.86 14.81
C SER A 145 -11.92 6.61 14.02
N LEU A 146 -10.80 5.94 13.76
CA LEU A 146 -9.77 6.54 12.91
C LEU A 146 -10.28 6.57 11.46
N PRO A 147 -10.04 7.66 10.73
CA PRO A 147 -10.31 7.69 9.31
C PRO A 147 -9.43 6.65 8.59
N PRO A 148 -9.84 6.13 7.44
CA PRO A 148 -9.02 5.24 6.65
C PRO A 148 -7.72 5.97 6.21
N ASN A 149 -6.65 5.23 5.99
CA ASN A 149 -5.35 5.81 5.55
C ASN A 149 -5.50 6.67 4.29
N SER A 150 -6.45 6.34 3.41
CA SER A 150 -6.77 7.11 2.20
C SER A 150 -7.38 8.49 2.48
N ALA A 151 -7.90 8.75 3.67
CA ALA A 151 -8.49 10.05 4.00
C ALA A 151 -7.49 11.21 3.92
N VAL A 152 -6.20 10.95 4.14
CA VAL A 152 -5.12 11.94 3.95
C VAL A 152 -5.05 12.42 2.50
N LEU A 153 -5.41 11.55 1.55
CA LEU A 153 -5.36 11.83 0.11
C LEU A 153 -6.55 12.66 -0.37
N THR A 154 -7.62 12.77 0.41
CA THR A 154 -8.84 13.53 0.02
C THR A 154 -8.81 14.99 0.48
N HIS A 155 -7.75 15.41 1.17
CA HIS A 155 -7.63 16.73 1.83
C HIS A 155 -8.82 17.08 2.76
N ARG A 156 -9.58 16.07 3.20
CA ARG A 156 -10.66 16.22 4.18
C ARG A 156 -10.18 15.82 5.55
N ALA A 157 -10.34 16.70 6.52
CA ALA A 157 -10.29 16.35 7.93
C ALA A 157 -11.58 15.59 8.29
N THR A 158 -11.69 14.33 7.87
CA THR A 158 -12.77 13.46 8.31
C THR A 158 -12.57 13.17 9.78
N GLN A 159 -13.36 13.84 10.62
CA GLN A 159 -13.46 13.45 12.01
C GLN A 159 -14.26 12.13 12.04
N GLY A 160 -13.61 11.04 12.42
CA GLY A 160 -14.29 9.77 12.62
C GLY A 160 -15.45 9.90 13.61
N GLU A 161 -16.50 9.11 13.42
CA GLU A 161 -17.65 9.09 14.35
C GLU A 161 -17.18 8.67 15.75
N THR A 162 -17.74 9.32 16.77
CA THR A 162 -17.49 8.93 18.16
C THR A 162 -18.29 7.67 18.47
N VAL A 163 -17.60 6.58 18.77
CA VAL A 163 -18.21 5.31 19.19
C VAL A 163 -18.13 5.19 20.71
N SER A 164 -19.25 4.84 21.35
CA SER A 164 -19.25 4.49 22.76
C SER A 164 -18.71 3.06 22.91
N LEU A 165 -17.40 2.96 23.18
CA LEU A 165 -16.73 1.69 23.45
C LEU A 165 -16.64 1.49 24.97
N TYR A 166 -16.92 0.29 25.42
CA TYR A 166 -16.69 -0.13 26.80
C TYR A 166 -15.48 -1.04 26.84
N GLN A 167 -14.54 -0.77 27.76
CA GLN A 167 -13.28 -1.49 27.85
C GLN A 167 -12.87 -1.75 29.29
N GLY A 168 -12.22 -2.89 29.51
CA GLY A 168 -11.55 -3.24 30.76
C GLY A 168 -10.36 -4.16 30.49
N CYS A 169 -9.28 -3.96 31.22
CA CYS A 169 -8.05 -4.74 31.03
C CYS A 169 -7.66 -5.47 32.32
N THR A 170 -7.16 -6.70 32.18
CA THR A 170 -6.74 -7.54 33.31
C THR A 170 -5.56 -8.43 32.94
N ARG A 171 -4.75 -8.80 33.95
CA ARG A 171 -3.74 -9.86 33.87
C ARG A 171 -4.25 -11.21 34.40
N GLN A 172 -5.47 -11.24 34.96
CA GLN A 172 -6.10 -12.41 35.57
C GLN A 172 -7.18 -13.02 34.67
N ALA A 173 -7.10 -12.83 33.36
CA ALA A 173 -7.97 -13.49 32.43
C ALA A 173 -7.80 -15.01 32.49
N ILE A 174 -8.82 -15.76 32.14
CA ILE A 174 -8.80 -17.23 32.10
C ILE A 174 -9.08 -17.73 30.68
N SER A 175 -8.63 -18.93 30.34
CA SER A 175 -8.96 -19.54 29.06
C SER A 175 -10.46 -19.81 28.91
N GLY A 176 -10.99 -19.59 27.70
CA GLY A 176 -12.36 -19.91 27.33
C GLY A 176 -13.02 -18.91 26.40
N LYS A 177 -14.33 -19.08 26.23
CA LYS A 177 -15.21 -18.18 25.49
C LYS A 177 -15.81 -17.15 26.44
N TYR A 178 -15.99 -15.95 25.96
CA TYR A 178 -16.48 -14.82 26.72
C TYR A 178 -17.85 -14.38 26.26
N ILE A 179 -18.69 -13.96 27.21
CA ILE A 179 -20.04 -13.44 26.97
C ILE A 179 -20.11 -12.05 27.58
N TYR A 180 -20.53 -11.09 26.79
CA TYR A 180 -20.80 -9.72 27.22
C TYR A 180 -22.27 -9.59 27.59
N LYS A 181 -22.53 -8.95 28.71
CA LYS A 181 -23.86 -8.60 29.17
C LYS A 181 -23.97 -7.08 29.20
N ILE A 182 -24.87 -6.57 28.39
CA ILE A 182 -25.14 -5.13 28.27
C ILE A 182 -26.50 -4.90 28.94
N ARG A 183 -26.52 -4.13 30.02
CA ARG A 183 -27.74 -3.80 30.77
C ARG A 183 -28.09 -2.33 30.53
N MET A 184 -29.28 -2.09 29.99
CA MET A 184 -29.88 -0.77 29.87
C MET A 184 -31.27 -0.78 30.44
N GLN A 185 -31.56 0.07 31.43
CA GLN A 185 -32.84 0.07 32.14
C GLN A 185 -33.21 -1.35 32.62
N ASN A 186 -34.34 -1.89 32.19
CA ASN A 186 -34.79 -3.23 32.54
C ASN A 186 -34.47 -4.30 31.49
N GLN A 187 -33.67 -3.99 30.47
CA GLN A 187 -33.30 -4.94 29.42
C GLN A 187 -31.86 -5.40 29.58
N ILE A 188 -31.62 -6.69 29.39
CA ILE A 188 -30.30 -7.30 29.37
C ILE A 188 -30.12 -7.93 27.99
N GLN A 189 -29.15 -7.44 27.26
CA GLN A 189 -28.68 -8.05 26.01
C GLN A 189 -27.43 -8.85 26.30
N THR A 190 -27.34 -10.07 25.77
CA THR A 190 -26.12 -10.90 25.84
C THR A 190 -25.54 -11.06 24.47
N MET A 191 -24.19 -10.90 24.35
CA MET A 191 -23.48 -11.04 23.11
C MET A 191 -22.21 -11.88 23.33
N PRO A 192 -22.12 -13.08 22.72
CA PRO A 192 -20.88 -13.86 22.79
C PRO A 192 -19.76 -13.20 21.97
N ALA A 193 -18.53 -13.26 22.48
CA ALA A 193 -17.36 -12.95 21.69
C ALA A 193 -17.22 -14.01 20.58
N PRO A 194 -16.93 -13.61 19.33
CA PRO A 194 -16.78 -14.55 18.21
C PRO A 194 -15.61 -15.51 18.41
N GLY A 195 -14.52 -15.05 19.02
CA GLY A 195 -13.33 -15.82 19.32
C GLY A 195 -13.28 -16.36 20.75
N ALA A 196 -12.14 -16.98 21.09
CA ALA A 196 -11.83 -17.48 22.43
C ALA A 196 -10.44 -16.99 22.86
N LEU A 197 -10.21 -16.86 24.17
CA LEU A 197 -8.88 -16.68 24.72
C LEU A 197 -8.34 -18.05 25.17
N ILE A 198 -7.09 -18.34 24.80
CA ILE A 198 -6.34 -19.51 25.21
C ILE A 198 -5.05 -19.04 25.90
N LEU A 199 -4.85 -19.40 27.15
CA LEU A 199 -3.59 -19.15 27.84
C LEU A 199 -2.68 -20.36 27.67
N ARG A 200 -1.45 -20.12 27.20
CA ARG A 200 -0.45 -21.14 26.88
C ARG A 200 0.91 -20.75 27.44
N GLU A 201 1.55 -21.64 28.19
CA GLU A 201 2.88 -21.39 28.79
C GLU A 201 4.03 -21.55 27.79
N LYS A 202 3.93 -22.53 26.90
CA LYS A 202 5.00 -22.88 25.94
C LYS A 202 4.57 -22.57 24.53
N PHE A 203 5.37 -21.81 23.82
CA PHE A 203 5.17 -21.48 22.43
C PHE A 203 6.19 -22.17 21.53
N PRO A 204 5.83 -22.50 20.29
CA PRO A 204 6.75 -23.15 19.36
C PRO A 204 7.77 -22.17 18.79
N THR A 205 8.86 -22.71 18.27
CA THR A 205 9.71 -22.03 17.31
C THR A 205 9.18 -22.27 15.91
N ILE A 206 9.24 -21.25 15.07
CA ILE A 206 8.88 -21.36 13.65
C ILE A 206 10.10 -21.13 12.76
N VAL A 207 10.02 -21.64 11.54
CA VAL A 207 10.92 -21.29 10.44
C VAL A 207 10.12 -20.71 9.29
N VAL A 208 10.61 -19.63 8.71
CA VAL A 208 10.02 -18.97 7.52
C VAL A 208 10.24 -19.86 6.30
N THR A 209 9.17 -20.09 5.52
CA THR A 209 9.18 -21.00 4.35
C THR A 209 9.12 -20.28 3.02
N THR A 210 8.63 -19.05 2.98
CA THR A 210 8.57 -18.18 1.79
C THR A 210 9.82 -17.33 1.66
N ASP A 211 10.18 -16.93 0.46
CA ASP A 211 11.44 -16.21 0.20
C ASP A 211 11.55 -14.88 0.97
N GLN A 212 10.42 -14.17 1.10
CA GLN A 212 10.30 -12.91 1.83
C GLN A 212 8.94 -12.87 2.56
N ALA A 213 8.88 -13.42 3.76
CA ALA A 213 7.65 -13.44 4.55
C ALA A 213 7.29 -12.04 5.06
N ILE A 214 6.08 -11.59 4.79
CA ILE A 214 5.61 -10.28 5.22
C ILE A 214 5.40 -10.26 6.73
N THR A 215 6.03 -9.32 7.41
CA THR A 215 5.77 -9.04 8.83
C THR A 215 5.04 -7.72 9.03
N ARG A 216 4.32 -7.60 10.15
CA ARG A 216 3.48 -6.44 10.48
C ARG A 216 3.58 -6.05 11.95
N SER A 217 3.10 -4.84 12.26
CA SER A 217 3.04 -4.32 13.64
C SER A 217 1.87 -4.87 14.47
N GLY A 218 0.96 -5.65 13.85
CA GLY A 218 -0.21 -6.24 14.50
C GLY A 218 -0.82 -7.38 13.68
N PRO A 219 -1.84 -8.06 14.21
CA PRO A 219 -2.43 -9.28 13.66
C PRO A 219 -3.48 -9.01 12.57
N GLY A 220 -3.08 -8.41 11.44
CA GLY A 220 -4.00 -8.11 10.34
C GLY A 220 -3.34 -7.39 9.18
N THR A 221 -4.04 -7.31 8.06
CA THR A 221 -3.54 -6.67 6.84
C THR A 221 -3.59 -5.14 6.89
N ASP A 222 -4.34 -4.56 7.79
CA ASP A 222 -4.48 -3.14 8.10
C ASP A 222 -3.35 -2.58 8.98
N PHE A 223 -2.58 -3.46 9.64
CA PHE A 223 -1.40 -3.05 10.39
C PHE A 223 -0.21 -2.75 9.48
N SER A 224 0.64 -1.81 9.94
CA SER A 224 1.82 -1.38 9.20
C SER A 224 2.76 -2.54 8.88
N ARG A 225 3.32 -2.54 7.67
CA ARG A 225 4.36 -3.50 7.27
C ARG A 225 5.67 -3.18 7.96
N LEU A 226 6.36 -4.23 8.36
CA LEU A 226 7.73 -4.21 8.85
C LEU A 226 8.67 -4.85 7.81
N THR A 227 9.94 -5.00 8.15
CA THR A 227 10.92 -5.67 7.28
C THR A 227 10.49 -7.12 7.02
N PRO A 228 10.34 -7.55 5.78
CA PRO A 228 10.06 -8.95 5.47
C PRO A 228 11.20 -9.86 5.98
N LEU A 229 10.83 -11.04 6.47
CA LEU A 229 11.81 -12.02 6.92
C LEU A 229 12.23 -12.95 5.78
N PRO A 230 13.54 -13.12 5.53
CA PRO A 230 14.04 -14.06 4.54
C PRO A 230 13.71 -15.51 4.91
N LYS A 231 13.55 -16.36 3.89
CA LYS A 231 13.40 -17.82 4.06
C LYS A 231 14.50 -18.40 4.93
N GLY A 232 14.12 -19.31 5.80
CA GLY A 232 15.02 -19.94 6.76
C GLY A 232 15.10 -19.23 8.11
N THR A 233 14.64 -17.99 8.23
CA THR A 233 14.59 -17.27 9.52
C THR A 233 13.84 -18.10 10.56
N GLN A 234 14.45 -18.26 11.74
CA GLN A 234 13.87 -18.96 12.89
C GLN A 234 13.51 -17.95 13.97
N ALA A 235 12.30 -18.08 14.54
CA ALA A 235 11.78 -17.17 15.55
C ALA A 235 10.89 -17.89 16.56
N VAL A 236 10.85 -17.41 17.81
CA VAL A 236 9.94 -17.92 18.83
C VAL A 236 8.60 -17.21 18.71
N VAL A 237 7.52 -17.97 18.70
CA VAL A 237 6.17 -17.43 18.82
C VAL A 237 5.95 -17.03 20.28
N THR A 238 5.34 -15.87 20.51
CA THR A 238 4.98 -15.36 21.85
C THR A 238 3.49 -15.10 22.01
N GLY A 239 2.72 -15.30 20.95
CA GLY A 239 1.28 -15.15 20.93
C GLY A 239 0.70 -15.44 19.55
N GLN A 240 -0.62 -15.55 19.49
CA GLN A 240 -1.35 -15.76 18.24
C GLN A 240 -2.69 -15.04 18.29
N GLU A 241 -3.12 -14.50 17.16
CA GLU A 241 -4.46 -13.99 16.98
C GLU A 241 -4.97 -14.38 15.59
N GLY A 242 -6.00 -15.23 15.54
CA GLY A 242 -6.43 -15.88 14.31
C GLY A 242 -5.30 -16.66 13.65
N THR A 243 -4.98 -16.31 12.41
CA THR A 243 -3.88 -16.90 11.63
C THR A 243 -2.54 -16.17 11.81
N TRP A 244 -2.48 -15.12 12.62
CA TRP A 244 -1.28 -14.32 12.83
C TRP A 244 -0.51 -14.77 14.07
N LEU A 245 0.78 -15.02 13.91
CA LEU A 245 1.71 -15.39 14.97
C LEU A 245 2.53 -14.17 15.38
N ARG A 246 2.57 -13.87 16.68
CA ARG A 246 3.42 -12.82 17.25
C ARG A 246 4.80 -13.43 17.55
N LEU A 247 5.83 -12.78 17.05
CA LEU A 247 7.22 -13.17 17.26
C LEU A 247 7.84 -12.43 18.45
N GLU A 248 8.90 -12.97 19.02
CA GLU A 248 9.55 -12.47 20.24
C GLU A 248 10.04 -11.03 20.16
N TYR A 249 10.38 -10.54 18.97
CA TYR A 249 10.77 -9.13 18.77
C TYR A 249 9.61 -8.19 18.48
N GLY A 250 8.36 -8.66 18.61
CA GLY A 250 7.13 -7.88 18.54
C GLY A 250 6.44 -7.83 17.18
N ALA A 251 7.05 -8.36 16.12
CA ALA A 251 6.41 -8.44 14.81
C ALA A 251 5.39 -9.57 14.74
N TRP A 252 4.44 -9.44 13.81
CA TRP A 252 3.43 -10.44 13.50
C TRP A 252 3.65 -10.99 12.10
N ILE A 253 3.53 -12.31 11.93
CA ILE A 253 3.68 -13.04 10.67
C ILE A 253 2.49 -13.94 10.44
N GLU A 254 2.10 -14.15 9.19
CA GLU A 254 0.99 -15.04 8.85
C GLU A 254 1.45 -16.51 8.94
N GLN A 255 0.69 -17.34 9.61
CA GLN A 255 1.01 -18.75 9.87
C GLN A 255 1.32 -19.55 8.59
N LYS A 256 0.64 -19.22 7.47
CA LYS A 256 0.86 -19.90 6.19
C LYS A 256 2.28 -19.73 5.62
N ASP A 257 2.98 -18.66 6.02
CA ASP A 257 4.35 -18.36 5.57
C ASP A 257 5.41 -19.05 6.45
N THR A 258 4.98 -19.90 7.39
CA THR A 258 5.84 -20.51 8.40
C THR A 258 5.59 -21.99 8.55
N LYS A 259 6.57 -22.68 9.15
CA LYS A 259 6.45 -24.06 9.63
C LYS A 259 6.95 -24.14 11.07
N THR A 260 6.20 -24.83 11.93
CA THR A 260 6.65 -25.12 13.29
C THR A 260 7.81 -26.12 13.28
N ILE A 261 8.81 -25.86 14.10
CA ILE A 261 9.95 -26.76 14.33
C ILE A 261 10.11 -27.00 15.83
N GLU A 262 10.58 -28.20 16.18
CA GLU A 262 10.94 -28.51 17.56
C GLU A 262 12.37 -28.08 17.84
N ARG A 263 12.57 -27.33 18.92
CA ARG A 263 13.87 -26.94 19.43
C ARG A 263 13.88 -27.03 20.95
N ALA A 264 15.00 -27.49 21.49
CA ALA A 264 15.21 -27.57 22.93
C ALA A 264 15.42 -26.17 23.56
N THR A 265 15.98 -25.23 22.79
CA THR A 265 16.25 -23.85 23.22
C THR A 265 15.81 -22.85 22.16
N PRO A 266 15.44 -21.63 22.55
CA PRO A 266 15.17 -20.54 21.60
C PRO A 266 16.35 -20.33 20.61
N PRO A 267 16.07 -19.94 19.34
CA PRO A 267 17.12 -19.60 18.40
C PRO A 267 17.91 -18.39 18.92
N HIS A 268 19.20 -18.56 19.05
CA HIS A 268 20.14 -17.50 19.41
C HIS A 268 21.45 -17.71 18.62
N SER A 269 22.10 -16.62 18.27
CA SER A 269 23.30 -16.65 17.44
C SER A 269 24.38 -15.72 17.99
N ARG A 270 25.64 -16.08 17.72
CA ARG A 270 26.80 -15.21 17.92
C ARG A 270 27.37 -14.83 16.57
N ILE A 271 27.94 -13.64 16.47
CA ILE A 271 28.62 -13.18 15.28
C ILE A 271 30.02 -12.67 15.61
N ARG A 272 31.05 -13.19 14.93
CA ARG A 272 32.47 -12.92 15.24
C ARG A 272 33.15 -12.06 14.18
N GLY A 273 32.90 -12.33 12.94
CA GLY A 273 33.52 -11.58 11.83
C GLY A 273 32.52 -11.27 10.75
N ILE A 274 32.73 -10.15 10.07
CA ILE A 274 31.91 -9.71 8.95
C ILE A 274 32.83 -9.51 7.77
N SER A 275 32.40 -9.96 6.61
CA SER A 275 33.13 -9.77 5.36
C SER A 275 32.22 -9.29 4.25
N SER A 276 32.79 -8.89 3.13
CA SER A 276 32.03 -8.59 1.94
C SER A 276 32.66 -9.21 0.70
N ARG A 277 31.85 -9.32 -0.36
CA ARG A 277 32.29 -9.70 -1.72
C ARG A 277 31.52 -8.89 -2.75
N ASN A 278 32.13 -8.63 -3.89
CA ASN A 278 31.41 -8.04 -5.04
C ASN A 278 30.94 -9.15 -5.98
N ARG A 279 29.66 -9.14 -6.34
CA ARG A 279 29.06 -10.13 -7.22
C ARG A 279 27.92 -9.52 -8.03
N GLY A 280 27.94 -9.66 -9.36
CA GLY A 280 26.80 -9.32 -10.21
C GLY A 280 26.32 -7.85 -10.10
N GLY A 281 27.24 -6.88 -9.96
CA GLY A 281 26.87 -5.46 -9.82
C GLY A 281 26.31 -5.12 -8.42
N GLN A 282 26.68 -5.89 -7.40
CA GLN A 282 26.28 -5.70 -6.00
C GLN A 282 27.47 -5.89 -5.09
N THR A 283 27.44 -5.21 -3.94
CA THR A 283 28.30 -5.54 -2.79
C THR A 283 27.48 -6.35 -1.79
N GLU A 284 27.85 -7.61 -1.60
CA GLU A 284 27.23 -8.49 -0.64
C GLU A 284 28.00 -8.43 0.67
N VAL A 285 27.36 -7.97 1.74
CA VAL A 285 27.90 -8.02 3.11
C VAL A 285 27.40 -9.29 3.77
N LEU A 286 28.33 -10.08 4.31
CA LEU A 286 28.12 -11.42 4.84
C LEU A 286 28.17 -11.40 6.37
N PHE A 287 27.09 -11.83 6.99
CA PHE A 287 26.95 -11.95 8.45
C PHE A 287 26.80 -13.44 8.81
N PRO A 288 27.92 -14.15 9.07
CA PRO A 288 27.88 -15.56 9.47
C PRO A 288 27.28 -15.71 10.87
N LEU A 289 26.27 -16.54 10.99
CA LEU A 289 25.50 -16.79 12.20
C LEU A 289 25.50 -18.29 12.54
N GLU A 290 25.19 -18.66 13.79
CA GLU A 290 25.01 -20.06 14.19
C GLU A 290 23.66 -20.60 13.71
N VAL A 291 22.63 -19.73 13.70
CA VAL A 291 21.29 -20.00 13.16
C VAL A 291 20.71 -18.75 12.51
N PRO A 292 19.89 -18.87 11.46
CA PRO A 292 19.17 -17.74 10.89
C PRO A 292 18.20 -17.12 11.91
N VAL A 293 18.28 -15.82 12.11
CA VAL A 293 17.52 -15.07 13.12
C VAL A 293 16.66 -13.99 12.46
N PRO A 294 15.66 -13.42 13.16
CA PRO A 294 14.88 -12.29 12.63
C PRO A 294 15.74 -11.05 12.41
N ILE A 295 15.38 -10.28 11.39
CA ILE A 295 16.05 -9.05 11.02
C ILE A 295 15.07 -7.87 10.93
N SER A 296 15.60 -6.68 11.11
CA SER A 296 14.93 -5.43 10.75
C SER A 296 15.88 -4.54 9.95
N ILE A 297 15.35 -3.83 8.96
CA ILE A 297 16.14 -2.88 8.17
C ILE A 297 15.46 -1.53 8.20
N ARG A 298 16.25 -0.50 8.50
CA ARG A 298 15.86 0.90 8.40
C ARG A 298 16.80 1.61 7.44
N GLN A 299 16.24 2.26 6.45
CA GLN A 299 16.97 3.04 5.46
C GLN A 299 16.86 4.53 5.77
N GLU A 300 17.97 5.24 5.69
CA GLU A 300 18.09 6.69 5.78
C GLU A 300 18.82 7.21 4.54
N GLU A 301 18.94 8.54 4.39
CA GLU A 301 19.51 9.14 3.18
C GLU A 301 20.91 8.56 2.84
N ARG A 302 21.79 8.43 3.83
CA ARG A 302 23.16 7.90 3.66
C ARG A 302 23.46 6.70 4.54
N LYS A 303 22.46 6.03 5.07
CA LYS A 303 22.66 4.89 5.96
C LYS A 303 21.68 3.77 5.64
N LEU A 304 22.17 2.57 5.77
CA LEU A 304 21.34 1.36 5.84
C LEU A 304 21.63 0.68 7.16
N ILE A 305 20.64 0.59 8.03
CA ILE A 305 20.77 0.07 9.38
C ILE A 305 20.10 -1.30 9.42
N LEU A 306 20.91 -2.34 9.63
CA LEU A 306 20.47 -3.72 9.82
C LEU A 306 20.47 -4.03 11.31
N THR A 307 19.32 -4.42 11.84
CA THR A 307 19.20 -4.95 13.20
C THR A 307 19.06 -6.46 13.14
N LEU A 308 19.90 -7.18 13.84
CA LEU A 308 19.79 -8.62 14.09
C LEU A 308 19.17 -8.84 15.47
N HIS A 309 18.07 -9.58 15.53
CA HIS A 309 17.43 -9.99 16.78
C HIS A 309 17.95 -11.37 17.20
N ASN A 310 17.96 -11.66 18.49
CA ASN A 310 18.49 -12.91 19.07
C ASN A 310 19.98 -13.13 18.74
N VAL A 311 20.77 -12.05 18.74
CA VAL A 311 22.21 -12.09 18.43
C VAL A 311 23.03 -11.38 19.50
N THR A 312 24.15 -12.04 19.88
CA THR A 312 25.19 -11.41 20.66
C THR A 312 26.44 -11.19 19.80
N ALA A 313 26.92 -9.95 19.77
CA ALA A 313 28.14 -9.61 19.05
C ALA A 313 29.38 -10.10 19.82
N GLN A 314 30.21 -10.84 19.12
CA GLN A 314 31.61 -11.14 19.46
C GLN A 314 32.51 -10.67 18.32
N THR A 315 32.07 -9.58 17.64
CA THR A 315 32.71 -9.07 16.43
C THR A 315 34.02 -8.39 16.78
N ASP A 316 35.11 -8.91 16.28
CA ASP A 316 36.46 -8.37 16.41
C ASP A 316 37.09 -8.01 15.06
N THR A 317 36.47 -8.46 13.96
CA THR A 317 36.99 -8.24 12.61
C THR A 317 35.86 -7.91 11.63
N ILE A 318 36.02 -6.80 10.94
CA ILE A 318 35.18 -6.38 9.82
C ILE A 318 36.08 -6.14 8.61
N PHE A 319 35.90 -6.90 7.55
CA PHE A 319 36.66 -6.75 6.30
C PHE A 319 35.71 -6.48 5.13
N LEU A 320 35.74 -5.27 4.60
CA LEU A 320 35.01 -4.89 3.39
C LEU A 320 35.98 -4.83 2.22
N VAL A 321 35.70 -5.59 1.16
CA VAL A 321 36.42 -5.44 -0.11
C VAL A 321 36.15 -4.05 -0.68
N GLU A 322 37.08 -3.54 -1.51
CA GLU A 322 36.85 -2.30 -2.22
C GLU A 322 35.55 -2.37 -3.03
N ASN A 323 34.70 -1.36 -2.87
CA ASN A 323 33.38 -1.32 -3.45
C ASN A 323 32.90 0.12 -3.68
N PRO A 324 31.93 0.36 -4.61
CA PRO A 324 31.49 1.72 -4.94
C PRO A 324 30.41 2.28 -4.01
N VAL A 325 29.85 1.51 -3.08
CA VAL A 325 28.62 1.89 -2.38
C VAL A 325 28.77 2.08 -0.87
N ILE A 326 29.61 1.28 -0.19
CA ILE A 326 29.78 1.33 1.26
C ILE A 326 31.08 2.06 1.60
N ASP A 327 30.96 3.11 2.39
CA ASP A 327 32.09 3.86 2.95
C ASP A 327 32.61 3.18 4.23
N ARG A 328 31.69 2.88 5.15
CA ARG A 328 32.03 2.31 6.46
C ARG A 328 30.91 1.43 6.99
N LEU A 329 31.26 0.43 7.81
CA LEU A 329 30.35 -0.40 8.58
C LEU A 329 30.72 -0.34 10.05
N ASP A 330 29.77 0.05 10.88
CA ASP A 330 29.86 0.10 12.34
C ASP A 330 28.85 -0.85 12.96
N PHE A 331 29.06 -1.23 14.21
CA PHE A 331 28.08 -2.01 14.96
C PHE A 331 27.94 -1.55 16.40
N GLN A 332 26.79 -1.85 16.98
CA GLN A 332 26.49 -1.60 18.38
C GLN A 332 25.59 -2.72 18.93
N GLN A 333 25.97 -3.30 20.06
CA GLN A 333 25.07 -4.14 20.86
C GLN A 333 24.10 -3.22 21.59
N THR A 334 22.84 -3.16 21.13
CA THR A 334 21.81 -2.25 21.70
C THR A 334 21.05 -2.88 22.85
N GLN A 335 20.94 -4.19 22.87
CA GLN A 335 20.38 -5.03 23.95
C GLN A 335 21.18 -6.34 24.05
N PRO A 336 21.07 -7.11 25.11
CA PRO A 336 21.82 -8.36 25.26
C PRO A 336 21.66 -9.36 24.10
N ASP A 337 20.52 -9.28 23.40
CA ASP A 337 20.13 -10.13 22.28
C ASP A 337 19.85 -9.36 20.99
N ARG A 338 20.34 -8.11 20.86
CA ARG A 338 20.09 -7.26 19.70
C ARG A 338 21.32 -6.46 19.30
N VAL A 339 21.74 -6.64 18.06
CA VAL A 339 22.86 -5.91 17.45
C VAL A 339 22.39 -5.08 16.28
N GLU A 340 22.81 -3.82 16.21
CA GLU A 340 22.62 -2.94 15.06
C GLU A 340 23.93 -2.79 14.29
N TYR A 341 23.87 -2.98 12.97
CA TYR A 341 24.94 -2.72 12.01
C TYR A 341 24.56 -1.54 11.14
N THR A 342 25.36 -0.47 11.18
CA THR A 342 25.15 0.76 10.41
C THR A 342 26.13 0.77 9.24
N LEU A 343 25.60 0.66 8.03
CA LEU A 343 26.33 0.85 6.79
C LEU A 343 26.20 2.30 6.34
N THR A 344 27.29 3.06 6.40
CA THR A 344 27.37 4.42 5.85
C THR A 344 27.63 4.32 4.37
N MET A 345 26.81 4.97 3.56
CA MET A 345 26.86 4.92 2.10
C MET A 345 27.77 6.01 1.55
N LYS A 346 28.53 5.74 0.48
CA LYS A 346 29.39 6.71 -0.23
C LYS A 346 28.56 7.81 -0.88
N THR A 347 27.37 7.47 -1.38
CA THR A 347 26.46 8.41 -2.07
C THR A 347 25.12 8.54 -1.32
N LYS A 348 24.41 9.65 -1.58
CA LYS A 348 23.03 9.85 -1.06
C LYS A 348 22.05 8.92 -1.76
N GLN A 349 22.18 8.76 -3.09
CA GLN A 349 21.32 7.87 -3.85
C GLN A 349 21.71 6.42 -3.59
N GLN A 350 20.76 5.65 -3.05
CA GLN A 350 20.85 4.20 -2.90
C GLN A 350 20.05 3.54 -4.03
N TRP A 351 20.60 2.48 -4.62
CA TRP A 351 20.05 1.85 -5.83
C TRP A 351 19.27 0.57 -5.55
N GLY A 352 19.12 0.24 -4.29
CA GLY A 352 18.38 -0.91 -3.81
C GLY A 352 19.22 -1.91 -3.05
N TYR A 353 18.51 -2.78 -2.33
CA TYR A 353 19.11 -3.87 -1.56
C TYR A 353 18.19 -5.08 -1.51
N THR A 354 18.78 -6.24 -1.19
CA THR A 354 18.04 -7.47 -0.90
C THR A 354 18.68 -8.19 0.28
N THR A 355 17.89 -9.04 0.93
CA THR A 355 18.37 -9.92 2.02
C THR A 355 17.99 -11.35 1.71
N ARG A 356 18.89 -12.27 2.05
CA ARG A 356 18.65 -13.71 1.99
C ARG A 356 19.56 -14.45 2.96
N TYR A 357 19.19 -15.65 3.32
CA TYR A 357 20.07 -16.57 3.98
C TYR A 357 20.73 -17.54 2.97
N GLU A 358 22.04 -17.65 3.01
CA GLU A 358 22.83 -18.72 2.41
C GLU A 358 23.26 -19.65 3.53
N ASN A 359 22.54 -20.75 3.75
CA ASN A 359 22.60 -21.56 4.97
C ASN A 359 22.39 -20.68 6.22
N ASN A 360 23.38 -20.56 7.08
CA ASN A 360 23.31 -19.72 8.28
C ASN A 360 23.94 -18.33 8.10
N THR A 361 24.39 -17.96 6.91
CA THR A 361 24.94 -16.64 6.64
C THR A 361 23.85 -15.72 6.10
N LEU A 362 23.57 -14.64 6.82
CA LEU A 362 22.74 -13.57 6.27
C LEU A 362 23.57 -12.79 5.24
N VAL A 363 23.04 -12.67 4.04
CA VAL A 363 23.60 -11.87 2.95
C VAL A 363 22.77 -10.62 2.77
N LEU A 364 23.36 -9.47 3.00
CA LEU A 364 22.81 -8.16 2.65
C LEU A 364 23.48 -7.69 1.37
N ALA A 365 22.75 -7.77 0.26
CA ALA A 365 23.25 -7.37 -1.06
C ALA A 365 22.80 -5.95 -1.40
N ILE A 366 23.75 -5.05 -1.65
CA ILE A 366 23.53 -3.63 -1.97
C ILE A 366 23.91 -3.39 -3.42
N ARG A 367 23.01 -2.85 -4.19
CA ARG A 367 23.19 -2.63 -5.63
C ARG A 367 24.11 -1.46 -5.91
N HIS A 368 24.97 -1.66 -6.92
CA HIS A 368 25.78 -0.59 -7.48
C HIS A 368 24.97 0.31 -8.43
N PRO A 369 25.35 1.57 -8.62
CA PRO A 369 24.84 2.37 -9.74
C PRO A 369 25.11 1.68 -11.06
N SER A 370 24.15 1.71 -11.98
CA SER A 370 24.26 1.04 -13.27
C SER A 370 24.79 2.00 -14.35
N THR A 371 25.80 1.55 -15.10
CA THR A 371 26.28 2.25 -16.30
C THR A 371 25.37 2.03 -17.52
N ARG A 372 24.51 1.03 -17.47
CA ARG A 372 23.48 0.74 -18.48
C ARG A 372 22.12 0.68 -17.80
N PRO A 373 21.46 1.83 -17.62
CA PRO A 373 20.21 1.88 -16.88
C PRO A 373 19.10 1.12 -17.61
N LYS A 374 18.34 0.34 -16.82
CA LYS A 374 17.12 -0.34 -17.24
C LYS A 374 15.95 0.27 -16.49
N VAL A 375 14.93 0.72 -17.18
CA VAL A 375 13.70 1.27 -16.62
C VAL A 375 12.58 0.25 -16.76
N LEU A 376 11.92 -0.10 -15.66
CA LEU A 376 10.69 -0.85 -15.72
C LEU A 376 9.54 0.14 -15.65
N LEU A 377 8.63 0.05 -16.63
CA LEU A 377 7.38 0.78 -16.67
C LEU A 377 6.23 -0.19 -16.41
N ASP A 378 5.39 0.17 -15.46
CA ASP A 378 4.21 -0.59 -15.08
C ASP A 378 2.95 0.21 -15.44
N PRO A 379 2.32 -0.05 -16.60
CA PRO A 379 1.01 0.52 -16.90
C PRO A 379 -0.03 -0.03 -15.93
N GLY A 380 -0.61 0.82 -15.10
CA GLY A 380 -1.58 0.41 -14.07
C GLY A 380 -2.80 -0.29 -14.67
N HIS A 381 -3.43 -1.18 -13.88
CA HIS A 381 -4.60 -1.96 -14.28
C HIS A 381 -4.33 -2.86 -15.50
N GLY A 382 -5.32 -3.41 -16.21
CA GLY A 382 -4.98 -4.12 -17.43
C GLY A 382 -6.00 -5.08 -17.99
N SER A 383 -7.05 -5.47 -17.29
CA SER A 383 -8.03 -6.42 -17.82
C SER A 383 -9.45 -5.87 -17.83
N LYS A 384 -10.37 -6.62 -18.38
CA LYS A 384 -11.81 -6.32 -18.27
C LYS A 384 -12.32 -6.38 -16.82
N ASN A 385 -11.58 -7.05 -15.91
CA ASN A 385 -11.91 -7.19 -14.50
C ASN A 385 -11.23 -6.10 -13.66
N ASP A 386 -10.22 -5.44 -14.21
CA ASP A 386 -9.45 -4.35 -13.58
C ASP A 386 -9.31 -3.18 -14.57
N LEU A 387 -10.37 -2.39 -14.66
CA LEU A 387 -10.44 -1.22 -15.55
C LEU A 387 -9.71 0.01 -14.98
N GLY A 388 -9.45 0.02 -13.68
CA GLY A 388 -9.04 1.23 -12.97
C GLY A 388 -10.19 2.25 -12.83
N ALA A 389 -9.83 3.50 -12.60
CA ALA A 389 -10.77 4.60 -12.63
C ALA A 389 -11.42 4.75 -14.02
N ARG A 390 -12.59 5.37 -14.06
CA ARG A 390 -13.27 5.68 -15.33
C ARG A 390 -13.53 7.17 -15.46
N GLY A 391 -13.22 7.68 -16.64
CA GLY A 391 -13.55 9.05 -16.99
C GLY A 391 -15.06 9.30 -17.12
N PRO A 392 -15.50 10.57 -17.24
CA PRO A 392 -16.92 10.94 -17.30
C PRO A 392 -17.71 10.30 -18.45
N ASN A 393 -17.05 9.86 -19.51
CA ASN A 393 -17.64 9.15 -20.63
C ASN A 393 -17.52 7.61 -20.54
N GLY A 394 -16.98 7.09 -19.42
CA GLY A 394 -16.76 5.67 -19.19
C GLY A 394 -15.40 5.13 -19.67
N TYR A 395 -14.54 5.97 -20.26
CA TYR A 395 -13.21 5.56 -20.75
C TYR A 395 -12.34 5.04 -19.58
N PRO A 396 -11.77 3.82 -19.65
CA PRO A 396 -11.08 3.21 -18.52
C PRO A 396 -9.63 3.69 -18.41
N GLU A 397 -9.14 3.78 -17.19
CA GLU A 397 -7.76 4.13 -16.86
C GLU A 397 -6.73 3.19 -17.49
N LYS A 398 -7.02 1.88 -17.50
CA LYS A 398 -6.11 0.87 -18.06
C LYS A 398 -5.65 1.16 -19.49
N ASP A 399 -6.49 1.77 -20.31
CA ASP A 399 -6.19 2.07 -21.70
C ASP A 399 -5.26 3.28 -21.80
N VAL A 400 -5.50 4.31 -21.01
CA VAL A 400 -4.65 5.50 -20.97
C VAL A 400 -3.26 5.18 -20.43
N THR A 401 -3.18 4.41 -19.35
CA THR A 401 -1.90 4.03 -18.76
C THR A 401 -1.03 3.24 -19.72
N LEU A 402 -1.63 2.33 -20.50
CA LEU A 402 -0.93 1.57 -21.53
C LEU A 402 -0.42 2.47 -22.67
N VAL A 403 -1.26 3.40 -23.15
CA VAL A 403 -0.86 4.35 -24.20
C VAL A 403 0.33 5.20 -23.73
N VAL A 404 0.24 5.82 -22.56
CA VAL A 404 1.30 6.68 -22.03
C VAL A 404 2.58 5.89 -21.76
N ALA A 405 2.48 4.70 -21.17
CA ALA A 405 3.65 3.85 -20.92
C ALA A 405 4.34 3.41 -22.23
N THR A 406 3.57 3.11 -23.27
CA THR A 406 4.10 2.73 -24.59
C THR A 406 4.82 3.90 -25.26
N LEU A 407 4.23 5.10 -25.21
CA LEU A 407 4.86 6.32 -25.71
C LEU A 407 6.14 6.63 -24.95
N LEU A 408 6.11 6.54 -23.62
CA LEU A 408 7.27 6.75 -22.77
C LEU A 408 8.40 5.73 -23.05
N ALA A 409 8.02 4.45 -23.22
CA ALA A 409 9.00 3.41 -23.57
C ALA A 409 9.74 3.74 -24.87
N LYS A 410 9.01 4.18 -25.90
CA LYS A 410 9.60 4.59 -27.18
C LYS A 410 10.55 5.79 -27.03
N GLU A 411 10.14 6.80 -26.25
CA GLU A 411 10.98 7.99 -26.00
C GLU A 411 12.27 7.63 -25.24
N LEU A 412 12.20 6.74 -24.25
CA LEU A 412 13.37 6.27 -23.51
C LEU A 412 14.31 5.40 -24.37
N GLN A 413 13.76 4.51 -25.19
CA GLN A 413 14.52 3.68 -26.12
C GLN A 413 15.25 4.53 -27.16
N ASN A 414 14.63 5.60 -27.69
CA ASN A 414 15.28 6.58 -28.57
C ASN A 414 16.49 7.29 -27.91
N LYS A 415 16.51 7.34 -26.58
CA LYS A 415 17.64 7.87 -25.78
C LYS A 415 18.65 6.80 -25.34
N GLY A 416 18.51 5.56 -25.83
CA GLY A 416 19.41 4.44 -25.55
C GLY A 416 19.21 3.80 -24.17
N ILE A 417 18.07 4.02 -23.53
CA ILE A 417 17.71 3.41 -22.25
C ILE A 417 16.95 2.11 -22.50
N ASP A 418 17.36 1.02 -21.83
CA ASP A 418 16.65 -0.27 -21.86
C ASP A 418 15.33 -0.18 -21.08
N VAL A 419 14.23 -0.60 -21.70
CA VAL A 419 12.89 -0.49 -21.12
C VAL A 419 12.18 -1.83 -21.13
N VAL A 420 11.56 -2.18 -20.00
CA VAL A 420 10.68 -3.34 -19.85
C VAL A 420 9.31 -2.87 -19.38
N LEU A 421 8.25 -3.35 -20.03
CA LEU A 421 6.87 -3.13 -19.62
C LEU A 421 6.38 -4.34 -18.81
N THR A 422 5.58 -4.11 -17.75
CA THR A 422 4.94 -5.21 -17.02
C THR A 422 3.81 -5.86 -17.82
N ARG A 423 3.17 -5.08 -18.70
CA ARG A 423 2.16 -5.56 -19.66
C ARG A 423 2.24 -4.80 -20.98
N SER A 424 1.81 -5.42 -22.04
CA SER A 424 1.73 -4.86 -23.39
C SER A 424 0.31 -4.90 -23.99
N GLY A 425 -0.64 -5.45 -23.27
CA GLY A 425 -2.04 -5.61 -23.64
C GLY A 425 -2.95 -5.66 -22.42
N ASP A 426 -4.04 -6.40 -22.53
CA ASP A 426 -5.07 -6.59 -21.49
C ASP A 426 -4.74 -7.81 -20.60
N GLU A 427 -3.57 -7.83 -20.00
CA GLU A 427 -3.15 -8.84 -19.04
C GLU A 427 -3.75 -8.58 -17.65
N ASP A 428 -4.29 -9.61 -17.02
CA ASP A 428 -4.87 -9.57 -15.66
C ASP A 428 -3.77 -9.80 -14.61
N LEU A 429 -3.02 -8.76 -14.30
CA LEU A 429 -1.90 -8.79 -13.37
C LEU A 429 -2.26 -8.10 -12.05
N PHE A 430 -2.29 -8.89 -10.98
CA PHE A 430 -2.47 -8.34 -9.63
C PHE A 430 -1.26 -7.50 -9.16
N PRO A 431 -1.45 -6.52 -8.27
CA PRO A 431 -0.35 -5.66 -7.80
C PRO A 431 0.84 -6.42 -7.20
N HIS A 432 0.63 -7.57 -6.56
CA HIS A 432 1.72 -8.39 -6.01
C HIS A 432 2.56 -9.06 -7.11
N GLN A 433 1.94 -9.51 -8.21
CA GLN A 433 2.66 -10.08 -9.36
C GLN A 433 3.52 -9.03 -10.05
N ARG A 434 3.02 -7.80 -10.21
CA ARG A 434 3.78 -6.66 -10.73
C ARG A 434 4.99 -6.33 -9.85
N ALA A 435 4.81 -6.31 -8.52
CA ALA A 435 5.90 -6.12 -7.56
C ALA A 435 6.94 -7.25 -7.64
N GLU A 436 6.49 -8.49 -7.87
CA GLU A 436 7.39 -9.64 -8.09
C GLU A 436 8.18 -9.50 -9.40
N MET A 437 7.55 -9.04 -10.49
CA MET A 437 8.27 -8.73 -11.73
C MET A 437 9.37 -7.69 -11.51
N ILE A 438 9.13 -6.65 -10.70
CA ILE A 438 10.16 -5.67 -10.34
C ILE A 438 11.34 -6.37 -9.64
N ASN A 439 11.06 -7.28 -8.70
CA ASN A 439 12.10 -8.02 -7.98
C ASN A 439 12.89 -8.96 -8.90
N GLN A 440 12.24 -9.62 -9.85
CA GLN A 440 12.88 -10.55 -10.79
C GLN A 440 13.71 -9.83 -11.85
N ILE A 441 13.18 -8.73 -12.43
CA ILE A 441 13.84 -7.96 -13.48
C ILE A 441 14.99 -7.13 -12.90
N ALA A 442 14.89 -6.73 -11.63
CA ALA A 442 15.85 -5.88 -10.93
C ALA A 442 16.25 -4.64 -11.76
N PRO A 443 15.32 -3.76 -12.14
CA PRO A 443 15.59 -2.60 -12.96
C PRO A 443 16.47 -1.58 -12.21
N THR A 444 16.98 -0.57 -12.89
CA THR A 444 17.64 0.58 -12.25
C THR A 444 16.62 1.43 -11.50
N ILE A 445 15.45 1.66 -12.11
CA ILE A 445 14.27 2.29 -11.50
C ILE A 445 13.00 1.59 -11.98
N ALA A 446 11.96 1.62 -11.16
CA ALA A 446 10.62 1.14 -11.51
C ALA A 446 9.60 2.29 -11.38
N LEU A 447 8.78 2.49 -12.41
CA LEU A 447 7.75 3.52 -12.44
C LEU A 447 6.40 2.88 -12.77
N SER A 448 5.45 2.98 -11.84
CA SER A 448 4.06 2.60 -12.07
C SER A 448 3.27 3.85 -12.49
N ILE A 449 2.49 3.73 -13.56
CA ILE A 449 1.78 4.82 -14.21
C ILE A 449 0.29 4.63 -13.98
N HIS A 450 -0.33 5.60 -13.32
CA HIS A 450 -1.73 5.62 -12.92
C HIS A 450 -2.38 6.98 -13.13
N TYR A 451 -3.71 7.00 -13.00
CA TYR A 451 -4.53 8.19 -12.93
C TYR A 451 -5.52 8.05 -11.78
N ASN A 452 -5.49 8.99 -10.88
CA ASN A 452 -6.12 8.93 -9.59
C ASN A 452 -7.66 8.95 -9.64
N ALA A 453 -8.25 8.43 -8.57
CA ALA A 453 -9.67 8.53 -8.24
C ALA A 453 -9.84 8.92 -6.78
N LEU A 454 -11.08 9.18 -6.36
CA LEU A 454 -11.43 9.54 -4.99
C LEU A 454 -12.44 8.53 -4.42
N PRO A 455 -12.48 8.34 -3.08
CA PRO A 455 -13.57 7.64 -2.42
C PRO A 455 -14.87 8.43 -2.55
N ASP A 456 -16.01 7.79 -2.25
CA ASP A 456 -17.37 8.33 -2.44
C ASP A 456 -17.57 9.76 -1.95
N ASP A 457 -16.97 10.11 -0.81
CA ASP A 457 -17.05 11.43 -0.18
C ASP A 457 -16.04 12.45 -0.71
N GLY A 458 -15.23 12.07 -1.71
CA GLY A 458 -14.25 12.96 -2.33
C GLY A 458 -14.89 14.15 -3.04
N ASP A 459 -14.12 15.22 -3.21
CA ASP A 459 -14.50 16.37 -4.01
C ASP A 459 -13.94 16.23 -5.43
N ALA A 460 -14.65 15.47 -6.28
CA ALA A 460 -14.20 15.13 -7.63
C ALA A 460 -14.18 16.33 -8.58
N GLU A 461 -14.86 17.41 -8.26
CA GLU A 461 -14.92 18.63 -9.06
C GLU A 461 -13.74 19.57 -8.83
N ASN A 462 -13.15 19.52 -7.61
CA ASN A 462 -12.08 20.44 -7.21
C ASN A 462 -10.75 19.75 -6.88
N THR A 463 -10.70 18.41 -6.87
CA THR A 463 -9.45 17.67 -6.65
C THR A 463 -8.80 17.33 -7.96
N GLU A 464 -7.63 17.90 -8.21
CA GLU A 464 -6.88 17.78 -9.46
C GLU A 464 -5.37 17.81 -9.21
N GLY A 465 -4.58 17.36 -10.18
CA GLY A 465 -3.14 17.54 -10.19
C GLY A 465 -2.35 16.23 -10.20
N ILE A 466 -1.05 16.38 -10.41
CA ILE A 466 -0.09 15.26 -10.47
C ILE A 466 0.36 14.88 -9.06
N GLY A 467 0.29 13.59 -8.73
CA GLY A 467 0.80 13.00 -7.51
C GLY A 467 1.97 12.06 -7.76
N ALA A 468 2.89 11.96 -6.80
CA ALA A 468 3.95 10.97 -6.81
C ALA A 468 4.00 10.26 -5.45
N PHE A 469 4.10 8.93 -5.48
CA PHE A 469 4.06 8.07 -4.29
C PHE A 469 5.34 7.26 -4.18
N TRP A 470 5.90 7.23 -2.97
CA TRP A 470 7.11 6.50 -2.63
C TRP A 470 6.95 5.82 -1.27
N TYR A 471 7.75 4.78 -1.01
CA TYR A 471 7.73 4.07 0.27
C TYR A 471 9.13 3.98 0.91
N HIS A 472 10.14 3.52 0.17
CA HIS A 472 11.51 3.44 0.68
C HIS A 472 12.27 4.75 0.42
N PRO A 473 13.09 5.23 1.36
CA PRO A 473 13.87 6.47 1.23
C PRO A 473 14.67 6.59 -0.07
N GLN A 474 15.18 5.48 -0.62
CA GLN A 474 15.86 5.46 -1.92
C GLN A 474 15.02 5.96 -3.09
N SER A 475 13.70 5.95 -2.96
CA SER A 475 12.75 6.38 -4.00
C SER A 475 12.31 7.84 -3.86
N HIS A 476 12.51 8.47 -2.69
CA HIS A 476 11.97 9.80 -2.39
C HIS A 476 12.51 10.87 -3.33
N ALA A 477 13.84 10.90 -3.55
CA ALA A 477 14.45 11.90 -4.42
C ALA A 477 13.94 11.78 -5.87
N LEU A 478 13.77 10.56 -6.39
CA LEU A 478 13.18 10.29 -7.70
C LEU A 478 11.73 10.77 -7.78
N ALA A 479 10.90 10.42 -6.79
CA ALA A 479 9.49 10.80 -6.75
C ALA A 479 9.34 12.32 -6.77
N LYS A 480 10.07 13.03 -5.91
CA LYS A 480 10.05 14.48 -5.85
C LYS A 480 10.55 15.12 -7.15
N PHE A 481 11.64 14.63 -7.70
CA PHE A 481 12.21 15.16 -8.94
C PHE A 481 11.24 15.03 -10.11
N LEU A 482 10.66 13.85 -10.32
CA LEU A 482 9.69 13.63 -11.40
C LEU A 482 8.43 14.47 -11.21
N HIS A 483 7.89 14.53 -10.00
CA HIS A 483 6.74 15.36 -9.67
C HIS A 483 6.98 16.83 -10.01
N ASP A 484 8.08 17.42 -9.53
CA ASP A 484 8.40 18.84 -9.74
C ASP A 484 8.62 19.15 -11.24
N ARG A 485 9.28 18.24 -11.97
CA ARG A 485 9.48 18.39 -13.42
C ARG A 485 8.17 18.32 -14.21
N LEU A 486 7.29 17.41 -13.85
CA LEU A 486 6.00 17.26 -14.54
C LEU A 486 5.09 18.45 -14.29
N THR A 487 4.99 18.91 -13.04
CA THR A 487 4.15 20.07 -12.69
C THR A 487 4.66 21.34 -13.36
N ASP A 488 5.98 21.58 -13.36
CA ASP A 488 6.60 22.75 -13.99
C ASP A 488 6.49 22.72 -15.52
N LYS A 489 6.97 21.65 -16.16
CA LYS A 489 7.08 21.58 -17.63
C LYS A 489 5.74 21.43 -18.36
N LEU A 490 4.75 20.82 -17.70
CA LEU A 490 3.41 20.64 -18.26
C LEU A 490 2.43 21.71 -17.79
N ASN A 491 2.85 22.63 -16.93
CA ASN A 491 2.01 23.62 -16.28
C ASN A 491 0.76 22.98 -15.64
N ARG A 492 0.97 21.85 -14.92
CA ARG A 492 -0.09 21.13 -14.24
C ARG A 492 -0.04 21.39 -12.74
N LYS A 493 -1.21 21.35 -12.07
CA LYS A 493 -1.26 21.49 -10.63
C LYS A 493 -0.54 20.33 -9.94
N SER A 494 0.01 20.61 -8.78
CA SER A 494 0.54 19.59 -7.87
C SER A 494 -0.60 19.05 -7.02
N TYR A 495 -0.75 17.73 -6.99
CA TYR A 495 -1.52 17.05 -5.95
C TYR A 495 -0.64 16.77 -4.73
N GLY A 496 0.63 16.42 -4.93
CA GLY A 496 1.63 16.26 -3.87
C GLY A 496 2.59 15.11 -4.07
N VAL A 497 3.57 15.03 -3.15
CA VAL A 497 4.49 13.89 -3.04
C VAL A 497 4.25 13.18 -1.72
N PHE A 498 3.85 11.91 -1.75
CA PHE A 498 3.34 11.18 -0.60
C PHE A 498 4.21 9.97 -0.27
N TRP A 499 4.52 9.79 1.03
CA TRP A 499 4.94 8.50 1.53
C TRP A 499 3.70 7.59 1.64
N HIS A 500 3.69 6.49 0.89
CA HIS A 500 2.54 5.59 0.87
C HIS A 500 2.92 4.15 0.59
N ASN A 501 2.35 3.23 1.40
CA ASN A 501 2.63 1.80 1.35
C ASN A 501 1.82 1.09 0.24
N LEU A 502 2.04 1.47 -1.01
CA LEU A 502 1.44 0.82 -2.18
C LEU A 502 2.26 -0.40 -2.61
N ALA A 503 1.63 -1.37 -3.28
CA ALA A 503 2.30 -2.59 -3.70
C ALA A 503 3.54 -2.30 -4.57
N LEU A 504 3.40 -1.36 -5.50
CA LEU A 504 4.41 -1.00 -6.50
C LEU A 504 5.52 -0.07 -5.96
N THR A 505 5.35 0.51 -4.76
CA THR A 505 6.39 1.31 -4.10
C THR A 505 7.22 0.51 -3.08
N ARG A 506 6.82 -0.74 -2.78
CA ARG A 506 7.46 -1.61 -1.76
C ARG A 506 8.73 -2.31 -2.16
N PRO A 507 9.02 -2.63 -3.45
CA PRO A 507 10.25 -3.33 -3.79
C PRO A 507 11.48 -2.58 -3.28
N THR A 508 12.39 -3.31 -2.61
CA THR A 508 13.65 -2.76 -2.11
C THR A 508 14.78 -2.89 -3.11
N ILE A 509 14.60 -3.70 -4.16
CA ILE A 509 15.61 -4.00 -5.17
C ILE A 509 15.99 -2.80 -6.02
N ALA A 510 15.10 -1.80 -6.15
CA ALA A 510 15.32 -0.59 -6.94
C ALA A 510 14.51 0.58 -6.37
N PRO A 511 14.87 1.84 -6.63
CA PRO A 511 13.96 2.97 -6.49
C PRO A 511 12.68 2.71 -7.27
N ALA A 512 11.54 2.67 -6.55
CA ALA A 512 10.22 2.39 -7.10
C ALA A 512 9.25 3.52 -6.75
N VAL A 513 8.62 4.11 -7.77
CA VAL A 513 7.71 5.25 -7.65
C VAL A 513 6.41 4.93 -8.40
N LEU A 514 5.28 5.30 -7.81
CA LEU A 514 4.00 5.32 -8.50
C LEU A 514 3.62 6.78 -8.79
N LEU A 515 3.28 7.05 -10.05
CA LEU A 515 2.85 8.36 -10.52
C LEU A 515 1.34 8.34 -10.79
N GLU A 516 0.63 9.26 -10.16
CA GLU A 516 -0.75 9.61 -10.48
C GLU A 516 -0.74 10.87 -11.34
N LEU A 517 -0.96 10.70 -12.64
CA LEU A 517 -0.70 11.74 -13.64
C LEU A 517 -1.90 12.69 -13.86
N GLY A 518 -2.81 12.74 -12.90
CA GLY A 518 -4.04 13.51 -12.86
C GLY A 518 -5.21 12.64 -12.39
N PHE A 519 -6.41 13.20 -12.35
CA PHE A 519 -7.62 12.52 -11.91
C PHE A 519 -8.53 12.17 -13.09
N MET A 520 -8.74 10.87 -13.37
CA MET A 520 -9.67 10.41 -14.42
C MET A 520 -11.08 10.93 -14.22
N ILE A 521 -11.48 11.13 -12.97
CA ILE A 521 -12.83 11.53 -12.57
C ILE A 521 -13.07 13.04 -12.68
N HIS A 522 -12.02 13.86 -12.79
CA HIS A 522 -12.12 15.31 -12.81
C HIS A 522 -12.52 15.82 -14.20
N PRO A 523 -13.61 16.62 -14.31
CA PRO A 523 -14.20 17.00 -15.61
C PRO A 523 -13.26 17.69 -16.61
N ARG A 524 -12.30 18.49 -16.14
CA ARG A 524 -11.34 19.19 -16.99
C ARG A 524 -10.06 18.39 -17.22
N GLU A 525 -9.56 17.68 -16.19
CA GLU A 525 -8.34 16.88 -16.35
C GLU A 525 -8.54 15.73 -17.33
N PHE A 526 -9.71 15.08 -17.29
CA PHE A 526 -10.02 13.98 -18.18
C PHE A 526 -9.81 14.33 -19.66
N ALA A 527 -10.24 15.50 -20.10
CA ALA A 527 -10.03 15.94 -21.47
C ALA A 527 -8.56 16.01 -21.86
N TRP A 528 -7.68 16.51 -20.96
CA TRP A 528 -6.25 16.54 -21.15
C TRP A 528 -5.63 15.13 -21.13
N ILE A 529 -6.09 14.27 -20.22
CA ILE A 529 -5.59 12.90 -20.05
C ILE A 529 -5.79 12.06 -21.32
N VAL A 530 -6.92 12.22 -22.00
CA VAL A 530 -7.24 11.44 -23.21
C VAL A 530 -6.81 12.10 -24.53
N ASP A 531 -6.31 13.35 -24.49
CA ASP A 531 -5.83 14.04 -25.68
C ASP A 531 -4.49 13.47 -26.16
N PRO A 532 -4.38 12.96 -27.40
CA PRO A 532 -3.17 12.35 -27.91
C PRO A 532 -1.94 13.27 -27.91
N LYS A 533 -2.12 14.58 -28.09
CA LYS A 533 -1.00 15.55 -28.06
C LYS A 533 -0.47 15.71 -26.65
N SER A 534 -1.36 15.80 -25.68
CA SER A 534 -1.02 15.87 -24.26
C SER A 534 -0.31 14.60 -23.79
N GLN A 535 -0.75 13.41 -24.23
CA GLN A 535 -0.10 12.13 -23.93
C GLN A 535 1.32 12.07 -24.51
N GLN A 536 1.53 12.52 -25.74
CA GLN A 536 2.87 12.60 -26.36
C GLN A 536 3.79 13.58 -25.62
N GLN A 537 3.26 14.76 -25.26
CA GLN A 537 4.01 15.74 -24.50
C GLN A 537 4.39 15.22 -23.11
N LEU A 538 3.47 14.59 -22.41
CA LEU A 538 3.70 13.94 -21.13
C LEU A 538 4.81 12.88 -21.21
N ALA A 539 4.74 11.98 -22.19
CA ALA A 539 5.73 10.93 -22.39
C ALA A 539 7.12 11.52 -22.68
N LYS A 540 7.20 12.57 -23.49
CA LYS A 540 8.46 13.28 -23.81
C LYS A 540 9.07 13.92 -22.55
N VAL A 541 8.27 14.67 -21.78
CA VAL A 541 8.73 15.33 -20.55
C VAL A 541 9.18 14.29 -19.51
N LEU A 542 8.44 13.19 -19.35
CA LEU A 542 8.85 12.09 -18.49
C LEU A 542 10.18 11.47 -18.94
N ALA A 543 10.36 11.18 -20.22
CA ALA A 543 11.58 10.59 -20.73
C ALA A 543 12.79 11.51 -20.54
N GLU A 544 12.65 12.82 -20.79
CA GLU A 544 13.69 13.81 -20.54
C GLU A 544 14.04 13.87 -19.05
N SER A 545 13.03 13.89 -18.16
CA SER A 545 13.22 13.95 -16.72
C SER A 545 13.90 12.69 -16.17
N ILE A 546 13.49 11.51 -16.62
CA ILE A 546 14.12 10.24 -16.23
C ILE A 546 15.59 10.22 -16.68
N THR A 547 15.88 10.61 -17.92
CA THR A 547 17.25 10.64 -18.45
C THR A 547 18.12 11.60 -17.65
N GLU A 548 17.61 12.80 -17.36
CA GLU A 548 18.30 13.80 -16.54
C GLU A 548 18.59 13.28 -15.13
N TRP A 549 17.59 12.66 -14.48
CA TRP A 549 17.75 12.12 -13.14
C TRP A 549 18.81 11.00 -13.10
N LEU A 550 18.73 10.05 -14.02
CA LEU A 550 19.70 8.95 -14.12
C LEU A 550 21.12 9.46 -14.32
N SER A 551 21.32 10.48 -15.17
CA SER A 551 22.65 11.06 -15.42
C SER A 551 23.24 11.76 -14.19
N LYS A 552 22.42 12.43 -13.38
CA LYS A 552 22.84 13.17 -12.19
C LYS A 552 23.04 12.28 -10.96
N SER A 553 22.36 11.15 -10.90
CA SER A 553 22.35 10.27 -9.72
C SER A 553 23.38 9.14 -9.81
N SER A 554 24.02 8.93 -10.95
CA SER A 554 25.00 7.87 -11.16
C SER A 554 26.40 8.18 -10.63
N PHE A 555 26.64 9.40 -10.07
CA PHE A 555 27.95 9.86 -9.58
C PHE A 555 27.91 10.31 -8.14
#